data_af0019eec0a790a34454e6df34476f15
#
_entry.id   af0019eec0a790a34454e6df34476f15
#
_cell.length_a   1.000
_cell.length_b   1.000
_cell.length_c   1.000
_cell.angle_alpha   90.00
_cell.angle_beta   90.00
_cell.angle_gamma   90.00
#
_symmetry.space_group_name_H-M   'P 1'
#
loop_
_entity.id
_entity.type
_entity.pdbx_description
1 polymer ?
#
loop_
_entity_poly.entity_id
_entity_poly.type
_entity_poly.pdbx_seq_one_letter_code
_entity_poly.pdbx_strand_id
1 'polypeptide(L)'
;VISQQTIDIIKSTAPSLKKHGQQITTRMYEIMFRNHPEIKEQFDMSAQADGSQSTRLATAVYSYATQIDNLPALKSMVEKIAHRHVQTDVLPAQYPIVGESLLQAMKDVLGKAATEEVMSAWTEAYEVLSEVFINREHDIYEVNLDKMPPISK
;
A
#
# COMPACT_ATOMS: atom_id res chain seq x y z
N VAL A 1 16.95 5.79 -1.02
CA VAL A 1 16.77 7.21 -0.65
C VAL A 1 15.91 7.91 -1.71
N ILE A 2 14.84 8.54 -1.28
CA ILE A 2 13.95 9.28 -2.16
C ILE A 2 14.54 10.66 -2.42
N SER A 3 14.59 11.08 -3.69
CA SER A 3 15.11 12.41 -4.04
C SER A 3 14.18 13.52 -3.53
N GLN A 4 14.73 14.72 -3.32
CA GLN A 4 13.94 15.88 -2.90
C GLN A 4 12.86 16.23 -3.93
N GLN A 5 13.17 16.08 -5.22
CA GLN A 5 12.20 16.32 -6.28
C GLN A 5 10.99 15.38 -6.16
N THR A 6 11.24 14.10 -5.92
CA THR A 6 10.18 13.11 -5.72
C THR A 6 9.36 13.45 -4.47
N ILE A 7 10.02 13.81 -3.37
CA ILE A 7 9.33 14.22 -2.14
C ILE A 7 8.39 15.40 -2.41
N ASP A 8 8.88 16.41 -3.10
CA ASP A 8 8.08 17.60 -3.40
C ASP A 8 6.86 17.28 -4.27
N ILE A 9 7.03 16.41 -5.28
CA ILE A 9 5.94 15.96 -6.15
C ILE A 9 4.91 15.18 -5.34
N ILE A 10 5.35 14.22 -4.52
CA ILE A 10 4.45 13.40 -3.70
C ILE A 10 3.64 14.29 -2.75
N LYS A 11 4.30 15.22 -2.05
CA LYS A 11 3.60 16.14 -1.15
C LYS A 11 2.58 17.01 -1.90
N SER A 12 2.89 17.39 -3.14
CA SER A 12 1.98 18.19 -3.96
C SER A 12 0.71 17.41 -4.33
N THR A 13 0.75 16.08 -4.31
CA THR A 13 -0.42 15.23 -4.61
C THR A 13 -1.33 15.03 -3.39
N ALA A 14 -0.88 15.34 -2.19
CA ALA A 14 -1.63 15.08 -0.97
C ALA A 14 -3.05 15.66 -0.98
N PRO A 15 -3.29 16.92 -1.42
CA PRO A 15 -4.66 17.43 -1.49
C PRO A 15 -5.57 16.61 -2.41
N SER A 16 -5.05 16.13 -3.55
CA SER A 16 -5.81 15.28 -4.47
C SER A 16 -6.13 13.93 -3.84
N LEU A 17 -5.18 13.38 -3.08
CA LEU A 17 -5.38 12.12 -2.36
C LEU A 17 -6.41 12.27 -1.25
N LYS A 18 -6.43 13.41 -0.58
CA LYS A 18 -7.45 13.67 0.44
C LYS A 18 -8.85 13.73 -0.19
N LYS A 19 -8.96 14.35 -1.35
CA LYS A 19 -10.23 14.53 -2.04
C LYS A 19 -10.71 13.24 -2.74
N HIS A 20 -9.81 12.53 -3.39
CA HIS A 20 -10.13 11.39 -4.27
C HIS A 20 -9.58 10.05 -3.78
N GLY A 21 -8.99 10.01 -2.58
CA GLY A 21 -8.29 8.82 -2.09
C GLY A 21 -9.17 7.58 -2.09
N GLN A 22 -10.39 7.67 -1.59
CA GLN A 22 -11.29 6.51 -1.53
C GLN A 22 -11.68 6.02 -2.92
N GLN A 23 -11.87 6.94 -3.88
CA GLN A 23 -12.14 6.55 -5.28
C GLN A 23 -10.96 5.79 -5.87
N ILE A 24 -9.73 6.26 -5.58
CA ILE A 24 -8.51 5.63 -6.07
C ILE A 24 -8.37 4.23 -5.48
N THR A 25 -8.53 4.07 -4.18
CA THR A 25 -8.36 2.75 -3.54
C THR A 25 -9.47 1.79 -3.90
N THR A 26 -10.70 2.26 -4.03
CA THR A 26 -11.81 1.44 -4.52
C THR A 26 -11.51 0.93 -5.93
N ARG A 27 -11.04 1.81 -6.81
CA ARG A 27 -10.66 1.44 -8.17
C ARG A 27 -9.49 0.46 -8.19
N MET A 28 -8.51 0.67 -7.30
CA MET A 28 -7.37 -0.24 -7.13
C MET A 28 -7.85 -1.67 -6.83
N TYR A 29 -8.77 -1.82 -5.87
CA TYR A 29 -9.29 -3.14 -5.53
C TYR A 29 -10.08 -3.77 -6.68
N GLU A 30 -10.85 -2.97 -7.41
CA GLU A 30 -11.56 -3.47 -8.61
C GLU A 30 -10.60 -4.05 -9.64
N ILE A 31 -9.54 -3.31 -9.95
CA ILE A 31 -8.51 -3.72 -10.92
C ILE A 31 -7.81 -4.98 -10.41
N MET A 32 -7.39 -4.97 -9.15
CA MET A 32 -6.64 -6.07 -8.56
C MET A 32 -7.45 -7.36 -8.54
N PHE A 33 -8.69 -7.30 -8.10
CA PHE A 33 -9.55 -8.48 -8.00
C PHE A 33 -9.98 -9.01 -9.37
N ARG A 34 -10.10 -8.13 -10.36
CA ARG A 34 -10.39 -8.54 -11.73
C ARG A 34 -9.21 -9.29 -12.36
N ASN A 35 -8.01 -8.76 -12.17
CA ASN A 35 -6.80 -9.33 -12.76
C ASN A 35 -6.23 -10.50 -11.96
N HIS A 36 -6.48 -10.52 -10.64
CA HIS A 36 -5.93 -11.51 -9.72
C HIS A 36 -7.02 -11.96 -8.73
N PRO A 37 -8.05 -12.69 -9.20
CA PRO A 37 -9.17 -13.06 -8.32
C PRO A 37 -8.77 -13.96 -7.16
N GLU A 38 -7.65 -14.69 -7.26
CA GLU A 38 -7.12 -15.53 -6.20
C GLU A 38 -6.75 -14.73 -4.94
N ILE A 39 -6.44 -13.45 -5.08
CA ILE A 39 -6.06 -12.58 -3.96
C ILE A 39 -7.25 -12.30 -3.03
N LYS A 40 -8.48 -12.43 -3.54
CA LYS A 40 -9.69 -12.19 -2.73
C LYS A 40 -9.73 -12.98 -1.43
N GLU A 41 -9.13 -14.16 -1.41
CA GLU A 41 -9.12 -15.02 -0.22
C GLU A 41 -8.38 -14.38 0.96
N GLN A 42 -7.50 -13.42 0.70
CA GLN A 42 -6.72 -12.73 1.73
C GLN A 42 -7.43 -11.51 2.30
N PHE A 43 -8.62 -11.17 1.79
CA PHE A 43 -9.35 -9.97 2.19
C PHE A 43 -10.68 -10.30 2.83
N ASP A 44 -11.08 -9.45 3.79
CA ASP A 44 -12.42 -9.46 4.37
C ASP A 44 -13.37 -8.82 3.35
N MET A 45 -14.17 -9.63 2.68
CA MET A 45 -15.04 -9.13 1.62
C MET A 45 -16.21 -8.30 2.17
N SER A 46 -16.55 -8.42 3.46
CA SER A 46 -17.53 -7.51 4.05
C SER A 46 -16.94 -6.10 4.23
N ALA A 47 -15.66 -6.00 4.60
CA ALA A 47 -14.97 -4.72 4.67
C ALA A 47 -14.76 -4.10 3.28
N GLN A 48 -14.65 -4.92 2.24
CA GLN A 48 -14.62 -4.45 0.86
C GLN A 48 -15.98 -3.90 0.45
N ALA A 49 -17.06 -4.62 0.75
CA ALA A 49 -18.41 -4.25 0.35
C ALA A 49 -18.88 -2.96 1.03
N ASP A 50 -18.52 -2.73 2.31
CA ASP A 50 -18.94 -1.54 3.03
C ASP A 50 -17.98 -0.33 2.83
N GLY A 51 -16.88 -0.53 2.12
CA GLY A 51 -15.89 0.52 1.81
C GLY A 51 -14.93 0.84 2.93
N SER A 52 -14.99 0.15 4.07
CA SER A 52 -14.12 0.44 5.22
C SER A 52 -12.65 0.16 4.91
N GLN A 53 -12.37 -0.89 4.15
CA GLN A 53 -10.99 -1.21 3.77
C GLN A 53 -10.42 -0.20 2.79
N SER A 54 -11.21 0.23 1.80
CA SER A 54 -10.79 1.29 0.87
C SER A 54 -10.50 2.59 1.60
N THR A 55 -11.33 2.93 2.59
CA THR A 55 -11.14 4.14 3.41
C THR A 55 -9.85 4.04 4.24
N ARG A 56 -9.57 2.89 4.85
CA ARG A 56 -8.35 2.69 5.63
C ARG A 56 -7.10 2.81 4.76
N LEU A 57 -7.12 2.21 3.58
CA LEU A 57 -6.01 2.30 2.65
C LEU A 57 -5.81 3.73 2.14
N ALA A 58 -6.91 4.42 1.82
CA ALA A 58 -6.85 5.82 1.39
C ALA A 58 -6.19 6.71 2.46
N THR A 59 -6.56 6.49 3.72
CA THR A 59 -5.96 7.21 4.86
C THR A 59 -4.47 6.91 4.97
N ALA A 60 -4.07 5.65 4.81
CA ALA A 60 -2.66 5.25 4.88
C ALA A 60 -1.85 5.88 3.74
N VAL A 61 -2.36 5.87 2.52
CA VAL A 61 -1.69 6.47 1.36
C VAL A 61 -1.55 7.98 1.53
N TYR A 62 -2.59 8.64 2.01
CA TYR A 62 -2.56 10.07 2.31
C TYR A 62 -1.50 10.40 3.38
N SER A 63 -1.49 9.64 4.46
CA SER A 63 -0.51 9.82 5.54
C SER A 63 0.92 9.62 5.03
N TYR A 64 1.14 8.64 4.17
CA TYR A 64 2.43 8.42 3.55
C TYR A 64 2.84 9.63 2.70
N ALA A 65 1.93 10.16 1.89
CA ALA A 65 2.22 11.31 1.04
C ALA A 65 2.58 12.56 1.84
N THR A 66 1.89 12.81 2.96
CA THR A 66 2.14 13.98 3.80
C THR A 66 3.42 13.86 4.62
N GLN A 67 3.84 12.62 4.96
CA GLN A 67 4.98 12.36 5.84
C GLN A 67 6.15 11.70 5.10
N ILE A 68 6.20 11.81 3.77
CA ILE A 68 7.24 11.13 3.00
C ILE A 68 8.65 11.62 3.33
N ASP A 69 8.78 12.83 3.81
CA ASP A 69 10.06 13.39 4.29
C ASP A 69 10.32 13.15 5.78
N ASN A 70 9.41 12.45 6.45
CA ASN A 70 9.51 12.13 7.88
C ASN A 70 8.95 10.73 8.14
N LEU A 71 9.57 9.72 7.52
CA LEU A 71 9.12 8.33 7.63
C LEU A 71 9.06 7.80 9.07
N PRO A 72 9.96 8.22 10.00
CA PRO A 72 9.82 7.80 11.40
C PRO A 72 8.47 8.14 12.03
N ALA A 73 7.80 9.19 11.57
CA ALA A 73 6.46 9.53 12.07
C ALA A 73 5.41 8.47 11.72
N LEU A 74 5.69 7.60 10.73
CA LEU A 74 4.78 6.55 10.28
C LEU A 74 5.04 5.19 10.93
N LYS A 75 6.00 5.11 11.85
CA LYS A 75 6.41 3.84 12.45
C LYS A 75 5.23 3.07 13.04
N SER A 76 4.36 3.73 13.79
CA SER A 76 3.20 3.11 14.40
C SER A 76 2.23 2.56 13.36
N MET A 77 1.98 3.32 12.30
CA MET A 77 1.13 2.90 11.19
C MET A 77 1.72 1.67 10.48
N VAL A 78 3.03 1.71 10.20
CA VAL A 78 3.72 0.60 9.53
C VAL A 78 3.64 -0.68 10.36
N GLU A 79 3.89 -0.58 11.67
CA GLU A 79 3.81 -1.74 12.56
C GLU A 79 2.41 -2.37 12.55
N LYS A 80 1.39 -1.56 12.67
CA LYS A 80 0.00 -2.03 12.69
C LYS A 80 -0.39 -2.73 11.40
N ILE A 81 -0.04 -2.13 10.27
CA ILE A 81 -0.35 -2.69 8.95
C ILE A 81 0.47 -3.95 8.69
N ALA A 82 1.77 -3.93 9.03
CA ALA A 82 2.65 -5.09 8.81
C ALA A 82 2.16 -6.32 9.58
N HIS A 83 1.76 -6.15 10.84
CA HIS A 83 1.20 -7.26 11.63
C HIS A 83 -0.08 -7.80 11.02
N ARG A 84 -0.95 -6.92 10.51
CA ARG A 84 -2.18 -7.35 9.84
C ARG A 84 -1.87 -8.12 8.55
N HIS A 85 -0.89 -7.67 7.77
CA HIS A 85 -0.47 -8.36 6.56
C HIS A 85 0.05 -9.77 6.84
N VAL A 86 0.83 -9.92 7.91
CA VAL A 86 1.32 -11.24 8.31
C VAL A 86 0.16 -12.17 8.70
N GLN A 87 -0.84 -11.64 9.40
CA GLN A 87 -2.04 -12.41 9.77
C GLN A 87 -2.84 -12.88 8.57
N THR A 88 -2.78 -12.15 7.46
CA THR A 88 -3.49 -12.50 6.22
C THR A 88 -2.59 -13.12 5.16
N ASP A 89 -1.37 -13.52 5.54
CA ASP A 89 -0.40 -14.23 4.69
C ASP A 89 0.03 -13.44 3.45
N VAL A 90 0.18 -12.12 3.58
CA VAL A 90 0.70 -11.29 2.50
C VAL A 90 2.16 -11.65 2.22
N LEU A 91 2.49 -11.86 0.95
CA LEU A 91 3.83 -12.26 0.50
C LEU A 91 4.48 -11.13 -0.30
N PRO A 92 5.85 -11.09 -0.31
CA PRO A 92 6.57 -10.06 -1.10
C PRO A 92 6.16 -10.00 -2.56
N ALA A 93 5.87 -11.13 -3.20
CA ALA A 93 5.48 -11.19 -4.61
C ALA A 93 4.15 -10.49 -4.89
N GLN A 94 3.34 -10.22 -3.88
CA GLN A 94 2.05 -9.56 -4.05
C GLN A 94 2.15 -8.03 -4.09
N TYR A 95 3.25 -7.45 -3.61
CA TYR A 95 3.43 -6.00 -3.63
C TYR A 95 3.47 -5.40 -5.04
N PRO A 96 4.14 -6.00 -6.04
CA PRO A 96 4.05 -5.50 -7.41
C PRO A 96 2.63 -5.50 -7.97
N ILE A 97 1.82 -6.50 -7.61
CA ILE A 97 0.41 -6.59 -8.03
C ILE A 97 -0.38 -5.40 -7.48
N VAL A 98 -0.23 -5.12 -6.19
CA VAL A 98 -0.89 -3.99 -5.53
C VAL A 98 -0.41 -2.67 -6.14
N GLY A 99 0.91 -2.53 -6.33
CA GLY A 99 1.49 -1.31 -6.89
C GLY A 99 1.00 -1.00 -8.29
N GLU A 100 0.99 -2.01 -9.16
CA GLU A 100 0.48 -1.86 -10.52
C GLU A 100 -0.99 -1.43 -10.52
N SER A 101 -1.79 -2.05 -9.66
CA SER A 101 -3.21 -1.73 -9.51
C SER A 101 -3.43 -0.32 -8.99
N LEU A 102 -2.63 0.10 -7.99
CA LEU A 102 -2.72 1.44 -7.41
C LEU A 102 -2.35 2.51 -8.44
N LEU A 103 -1.27 2.32 -9.17
CA LEU A 103 -0.82 3.28 -10.18
C LEU A 103 -1.82 3.41 -11.32
N GLN A 104 -2.42 2.31 -11.76
CA GLN A 104 -3.46 2.35 -12.77
C GLN A 104 -4.71 3.08 -12.25
N ALA A 105 -5.09 2.82 -11.00
CA ALA A 105 -6.23 3.49 -10.37
C ALA A 105 -6.00 5.01 -10.28
N MET A 106 -4.77 5.43 -9.97
CA MET A 106 -4.43 6.86 -9.96
C MET A 106 -4.64 7.50 -11.32
N LYS A 107 -4.19 6.84 -12.38
CA LYS A 107 -4.41 7.32 -13.75
C LYS A 107 -5.90 7.43 -14.07
N ASP A 108 -6.66 6.42 -13.72
CA ASP A 108 -8.09 6.37 -14.03
C ASP A 108 -8.88 7.47 -13.31
N VAL A 109 -8.55 7.74 -12.05
CA VAL A 109 -9.29 8.70 -11.21
C VAL A 109 -8.79 10.13 -11.41
N LEU A 110 -7.48 10.33 -11.46
CA LEU A 110 -6.89 11.66 -11.54
C LEU A 110 -6.83 12.21 -12.98
N GLY A 111 -6.91 11.34 -13.99
CA GLY A 111 -6.92 11.77 -15.39
C GLY A 111 -5.69 12.61 -15.74
N LYS A 112 -5.92 13.84 -16.19
CA LYS A 112 -4.85 14.75 -16.62
C LYS A 112 -3.88 15.12 -15.49
N ALA A 113 -4.32 15.08 -14.23
CA ALA A 113 -3.46 15.37 -13.09
C ALA A 113 -2.42 14.27 -12.85
N ALA A 114 -2.64 13.05 -13.38
CA ALA A 114 -1.69 11.95 -13.31
C ALA A 114 -0.65 12.08 -14.43
N THR A 115 0.19 13.11 -14.34
CA THR A 115 1.26 13.38 -15.31
C THR A 115 2.35 12.31 -15.21
N GLU A 116 3.23 12.23 -16.22
CA GLU A 116 4.37 11.33 -16.19
C GLU A 116 5.24 11.56 -14.95
N GLU A 117 5.46 12.82 -14.58
CA GLU A 117 6.24 13.17 -13.38
C GLU A 117 5.59 12.66 -12.11
N VAL A 118 4.27 12.84 -11.96
CA VAL A 118 3.51 12.35 -10.82
C VAL A 118 3.55 10.82 -10.76
N MET A 119 3.34 10.16 -11.89
CA MET A 119 3.33 8.70 -11.91
C MET A 119 4.72 8.11 -11.65
N SER A 120 5.77 8.74 -12.17
CA SER A 120 7.15 8.34 -11.90
C SER A 120 7.49 8.51 -10.42
N ALA A 121 7.09 9.63 -9.81
CA ALA A 121 7.30 9.88 -8.39
C ALA A 121 6.57 8.85 -7.53
N TRP A 122 5.33 8.51 -7.85
CA TRP A 122 4.58 7.51 -7.09
C TRP A 122 5.11 6.10 -7.29
N THR A 123 5.66 5.77 -8.47
CA THR A 123 6.33 4.49 -8.69
C THR A 123 7.51 4.34 -7.74
N GLU A 124 8.36 5.37 -7.66
CA GLU A 124 9.51 5.37 -6.74
C GLU A 124 9.05 5.32 -5.28
N ALA A 125 8.08 6.15 -4.92
CA ALA A 125 7.56 6.20 -3.55
C ALA A 125 6.93 4.87 -3.13
N TYR A 126 6.21 4.23 -4.04
CA TYR A 126 5.60 2.93 -3.76
C TYR A 126 6.68 1.85 -3.55
N GLU A 127 7.73 1.84 -4.37
CA GLU A 127 8.82 0.89 -4.23
C GLU A 127 9.50 1.01 -2.86
N VAL A 128 9.75 2.24 -2.41
CA VAL A 128 10.33 2.48 -1.08
C VAL A 128 9.39 1.98 0.03
N LEU A 129 8.12 2.29 -0.08
CA LEU A 129 7.13 1.86 0.90
C LEU A 129 7.02 0.34 0.95
N SER A 130 6.99 -0.32 -0.21
CA SER A 130 6.91 -1.79 -0.26
C SER A 130 8.14 -2.45 0.36
N GLU A 131 9.33 -1.90 0.16
CA GLU A 131 10.55 -2.39 0.82
C GLU A 131 10.46 -2.30 2.35
N VAL A 132 9.95 -1.17 2.86
CA VAL A 132 9.75 -1.00 4.30
C VAL A 132 8.83 -2.08 4.86
N PHE A 133 7.70 -2.33 4.20
CA PHE A 133 6.76 -3.35 4.64
C PHE A 133 7.31 -4.76 4.49
N ILE A 134 7.92 -5.07 3.35
CA ILE A 134 8.49 -6.41 3.10
C ILE A 134 9.54 -6.74 4.15
N ASN A 135 10.46 -5.82 4.44
CA ASN A 135 11.51 -6.04 5.42
C ASN A 135 10.93 -6.21 6.83
N ARG A 136 9.94 -5.39 7.20
CA ARG A 136 9.33 -5.51 8.53
C ARG A 136 8.51 -6.78 8.65
N GLU A 137 7.77 -7.16 7.62
CA GLU A 137 6.97 -8.38 7.61
C GLU A 137 7.85 -9.62 7.64
N HIS A 138 8.98 -9.58 6.95
CA HIS A 138 9.98 -10.64 7.01
C HIS A 138 10.43 -10.89 8.46
N ASP A 139 10.73 -9.84 9.20
CA ASP A 139 11.13 -9.94 10.59
C ASP A 139 10.02 -10.53 11.46
N ILE A 140 8.77 -10.15 11.22
CA ILE A 140 7.62 -10.69 11.96
C ILE A 140 7.42 -12.16 11.64
N TYR A 141 7.54 -12.56 10.37
CA TYR A 141 7.44 -13.97 9.97
C TYR A 141 8.52 -14.81 10.64
N GLU A 142 9.76 -14.33 10.72
CA GLU A 142 10.85 -15.03 11.38
C GLU A 142 10.58 -15.24 12.86
N VAL A 143 10.12 -14.21 13.57
CA VAL A 143 9.77 -14.31 14.98
C VAL A 143 8.66 -15.34 15.19
N ASN A 144 7.65 -15.36 14.33
CA ASN A 144 6.56 -16.33 14.41
C ASN A 144 7.06 -17.75 14.18
N LEU A 145 8.00 -17.95 13.25
CA LEU A 145 8.62 -19.26 13.03
C LEU A 145 9.38 -19.74 14.25
N ASP A 146 10.13 -18.85 14.91
CA ASP A 146 10.89 -19.16 16.12
C ASP A 146 9.98 -19.56 17.28
N LYS A 147 8.76 -19.05 17.32
CA LYS A 147 7.76 -19.34 18.35
C LYS A 147 6.93 -20.59 18.04
N MET A 148 7.02 -21.10 16.81
CA MET A 148 6.27 -22.30 16.44
C MET A 148 6.89 -23.52 17.10
N PRO A 149 6.07 -24.50 17.57
CA PRO A 149 6.61 -25.75 18.06
C PRO A 149 7.32 -26.50 16.94
N PRO A 150 8.39 -27.25 17.25
CA PRO A 150 9.09 -28.02 16.21
C PRO A 150 8.12 -28.98 15.53
N ILE A 151 8.25 -29.08 14.21
CA ILE A 151 7.46 -30.03 13.45
C ILE A 151 7.94 -31.43 13.81
N SER A 152 7.06 -32.23 14.35
CA SER A 152 7.35 -33.66 14.62
C SER A 152 7.51 -34.39 13.29
N LYS A 153 8.67 -34.98 13.12
CA LYS A 153 8.90 -35.82 11.94
C LYS A 153 8.55 -37.26 12.27
#